data_c6c9a4b865e589007e482b2556dddd29
#
_entry.id   c6c9a4b865e589007e482b2556dddd29
#
_cell.length_a   1.000
_cell.length_b   1.000
_cell.length_c   1.000
_cell.angle_alpha   90.00
_cell.angle_beta   90.00
_cell.angle_gamma   90.00
#
_symmetry.space_group_name_H-M   'P 1'
#
loop_
_entity.id
_entity.type
_entity.pdbx_description
1 polymer ?
#
loop_
_entity_poly.entity_id
_entity_poly.type
_entity_poly.pdbx_seq_one_letter_code
_entity_poly.pdbx_strand_id
1 'polypeptide(L)' 'MNWDRIEGNWRQLKGKARQQWGKLTDDQFDRIAGKREQLVGQVQEAYGISKDEADKQVKDWESRL' A
#
# COMPACT_ATOMS: atom_id res chain seq x y z
N MET A 1 -6.37 2.38 11.76
CA MET A 1 -5.11 1.75 12.19
C MET A 1 -3.96 2.66 11.76
N ASN A 2 -2.95 2.86 12.61
CA ASN A 2 -1.83 3.72 12.22
C ASN A 2 -0.75 2.94 11.46
N TRP A 3 0.15 3.65 10.81
CA TRP A 3 1.16 3.03 9.96
C TRP A 3 2.22 2.25 10.71
N ASP A 4 2.48 2.57 11.97
CA ASP A 4 3.37 1.76 12.79
C ASP A 4 2.81 0.35 12.97
N ARG A 5 1.50 0.24 13.20
CA ARG A 5 0.85 -1.07 13.32
C ARG A 5 0.78 -1.78 11.97
N ILE A 6 0.52 -1.04 10.91
CA ILE A 6 0.47 -1.61 9.56
C ILE A 6 1.84 -2.19 9.21
N GLU A 7 2.91 -1.45 9.48
CA GLU A 7 4.27 -1.94 9.26
C GLU A 7 4.55 -3.18 10.08
N GLY A 8 4.19 -3.18 11.36
CA GLY A 8 4.39 -4.31 12.26
C GLY A 8 3.61 -5.56 11.87
N ASN A 9 2.48 -5.39 11.18
CA ASN A 9 1.61 -6.50 10.75
C ASN A 9 1.64 -6.69 9.24
N TRP A 10 2.66 -6.18 8.57
CA TRP A 10 2.66 -6.15 7.10
C TRP A 10 2.48 -7.53 6.46
N ARG A 11 3.10 -8.54 7.01
CA ARG A 11 2.97 -9.90 6.47
C ARG A 11 1.50 -10.32 6.38
N GLN A 12 0.70 -9.97 7.40
CA GLN A 12 -0.73 -10.30 7.42
C GLN A 12 -1.54 -9.37 6.54
N LEU A 13 -1.17 -8.09 6.49
CA LEU A 13 -1.90 -7.08 5.73
C LEU A 13 -1.57 -7.10 4.24
N LYS A 14 -0.46 -7.70 3.87
CA LYS A 14 -0.03 -7.80 2.47
C LYS A 14 -1.12 -8.39 1.58
N GLY A 15 -1.80 -9.42 2.04
CA GLY A 15 -2.89 -10.03 1.29
C GLY A 15 -4.03 -9.07 1.01
N LYS A 16 -4.37 -8.23 1.98
CA LYS A 16 -5.41 -7.22 1.80
C LYS A 16 -4.96 -6.14 0.82
N ALA A 17 -3.71 -5.74 0.90
CA ALA A 17 -3.15 -4.75 -0.01
C ALA A 17 -3.15 -5.28 -1.46
N ARG A 18 -2.86 -6.57 -1.64
CA ARG A 18 -2.90 -7.19 -2.97
C ARG A 18 -4.31 -7.20 -3.56
N GLN A 19 -5.33 -7.34 -2.74
CA GLN A 19 -6.72 -7.25 -3.21
C GLN A 19 -7.03 -5.85 -3.71
N GLN A 20 -6.48 -4.85 -3.05
CA GLN A 20 -6.72 -3.45 -3.44
C GLN A 20 -5.91 -3.05 -4.67
N TRP A 21 -4.66 -3.47 -4.75
CA TRP A 21 -3.73 -3.09 -5.82
C TRP A 21 -3.15 -4.31 -6.50
N GLY A 22 -3.98 -4.99 -7.28
CA GLY A 22 -3.62 -6.24 -7.94
C GLY A 22 -2.52 -6.14 -8.97
N LYS A 23 -2.20 -4.92 -9.44
CA LYS A 23 -1.10 -4.73 -10.40
C LYS A 23 0.27 -4.83 -9.75
N LEU A 24 0.36 -4.70 -8.43
CA LEU A 24 1.63 -4.83 -7.73
C LEU A 24 1.94 -6.31 -7.49
N THR A 25 3.22 -6.66 -7.63
CA THR A 25 3.68 -8.04 -7.40
C THR A 25 4.00 -8.28 -5.93
N ASP A 26 4.12 -9.56 -5.55
CA ASP A 26 4.55 -9.92 -4.19
C ASP A 26 5.90 -9.29 -3.84
N ASP A 27 6.84 -9.31 -4.78
CA ASP A 27 8.16 -8.71 -4.55
C ASP A 27 8.05 -7.23 -4.24
N GLN A 28 7.16 -6.52 -4.96
CA GLN A 28 6.94 -5.10 -4.70
C GLN A 28 6.36 -4.87 -3.32
N PHE A 29 5.38 -5.68 -2.90
CA PHE A 29 4.82 -5.58 -1.55
C PHE A 29 5.86 -5.90 -0.47
N ASP A 30 6.74 -6.86 -0.73
CA ASP A 30 7.82 -7.16 0.22
C ASP A 30 8.79 -5.99 0.37
N ARG A 31 9.09 -5.30 -0.73
CA ARG A 31 9.94 -4.11 -0.71
C ARG A 31 9.29 -2.95 0.01
N ILE A 32 7.97 -2.82 -0.13
CA ILE A 32 7.20 -1.78 0.56
C ILE A 32 7.31 -1.96 2.06
N ALA A 33 7.23 -3.22 2.54
CA ALA A 33 7.43 -3.57 3.95
C ALA A 33 6.54 -2.77 4.90
N GLY A 34 5.36 -2.37 4.44
CA GLY A 34 4.40 -1.62 5.26
C GLY A 34 4.72 -0.13 5.41
N LYS A 35 5.68 0.39 4.68
CA LYS A 35 6.01 1.82 4.73
C LYS A 35 5.10 2.59 3.79
N ARG A 36 4.39 3.57 4.34
CA ARG A 36 3.36 4.30 3.59
C ARG A 36 3.91 4.98 2.34
N GLU A 37 5.05 5.66 2.46
CA GLU A 37 5.63 6.37 1.31
C GLU A 37 6.03 5.42 0.19
N GLN A 38 6.54 4.26 0.54
CA GLN A 38 6.88 3.24 -0.45
C GLN A 38 5.64 2.72 -1.15
N LEU A 39 4.56 2.49 -0.39
CA LEU A 39 3.30 2.04 -0.99
C LEU A 39 2.74 3.09 -1.94
N VAL A 40 2.71 4.36 -1.53
CA VAL A 40 2.23 5.45 -2.38
C VAL A 40 3.02 5.51 -3.68
N GLY A 41 4.36 5.44 -3.60
CA GLY A 41 5.22 5.49 -4.79
C GLY A 41 4.97 4.33 -5.74
N GLN A 42 4.81 3.12 -5.21
CA GLN A 42 4.55 1.95 -6.04
C GLN A 42 3.18 2.00 -6.70
N VAL A 43 2.18 2.50 -5.98
CA VAL A 43 0.84 2.68 -6.54
C VAL A 43 0.86 3.70 -7.68
N GLN A 44 1.57 4.82 -7.50
CA GLN A 44 1.73 5.82 -8.55
C GLN A 44 2.33 5.21 -9.82
N GLU A 45 3.40 4.45 -9.68
CA GLU A 45 4.07 3.85 -10.83
C GLU A 45 3.20 2.82 -11.53
N ALA A 46 2.58 1.94 -10.76
CA ALA A 46 1.83 0.82 -11.32
C ALA A 46 0.57 1.29 -12.05
N TYR A 47 -0.05 2.34 -11.56
CA TYR A 47 -1.35 2.79 -12.08
C TYR A 47 -1.25 4.09 -12.89
N GLY A 48 -0.08 4.70 -12.94
CA GLY A 48 0.11 5.94 -13.70
C GLY A 48 -0.72 7.10 -13.19
N ILE A 49 -0.86 7.23 -11.87
CA ILE A 49 -1.70 8.26 -11.24
C ILE A 49 -0.83 9.26 -10.49
N SER A 50 -1.44 10.40 -10.13
CA SER A 50 -0.75 11.42 -9.37
C SER A 50 -0.49 10.98 -7.93
N LYS A 51 0.45 11.67 -7.27
CA LYS A 51 0.73 11.42 -5.86
C LYS A 51 -0.53 11.66 -5.01
N ASP A 52 -1.27 12.72 -5.32
CA ASP A 52 -2.51 13.05 -4.58
C ASP A 52 -3.53 11.93 -4.68
N GLU A 53 -3.70 11.37 -5.87
CA GLU A 53 -4.63 10.24 -6.06
C GLU A 53 -4.14 8.99 -5.33
N ALA A 54 -2.84 8.71 -5.42
CA ALA A 54 -2.26 7.57 -4.72
C ALA A 54 -2.39 7.72 -3.20
N ASP A 55 -2.12 8.93 -2.67
CA ASP A 55 -2.30 9.22 -1.25
C ASP A 55 -3.74 8.97 -0.81
N LYS A 56 -4.69 9.41 -1.62
CA LYS A 56 -6.11 9.23 -1.33
C LYS A 56 -6.48 7.76 -1.27
N GLN A 57 -6.03 6.99 -2.26
CA GLN A 57 -6.32 5.54 -2.28
C GLN A 57 -5.72 4.83 -1.07
N VAL A 58 -4.50 5.17 -0.71
CA VAL A 58 -3.83 4.57 0.43
C VAL A 58 -4.53 4.94 1.73
N LYS A 59 -4.94 6.19 1.87
CA LYS A 59 -5.67 6.65 3.05
C LYS A 59 -7.02 5.96 3.17
N ASP A 60 -7.75 5.82 2.06
CA ASP A 60 -9.03 5.11 2.06
C ASP A 60 -8.87 3.65 2.46
N TRP A 61 -7.83 3.00 1.93
CA TRP A 61 -7.54 1.61 2.28
C TRP A 61 -7.22 1.47 3.76
N GLU A 62 -6.39 2.34 4.28
CA GLU A 62 -6.03 2.36 5.70
C GLU A 62 -7.27 2.47 6.59
N SER A 63 -8.20 3.32 6.21
CA SER A 63 -9.41 3.58 7.01
C SER A 63 -10.33 2.37 7.09
N ARG A 64 -10.19 1.41 6.17
CA ARG A 64 -11.01 0.21 6.14
C ARG A 64 -10.39 -0.99 6.86
N LEU A 65 -9.23 -0.80 7.41
CA LEU A 65 -8.55 -1.88 8.15
C LEU A 65 -9.07 -1.97 9.62
#